data_dc4967aa3399d13ef501963d2deb110f
#
_entry.id   dc4967aa3399d13ef501963d2deb110f
#
_cell.length_a   1.000
_cell.length_b   1.000
_cell.length_c   1.000
_cell.angle_alpha   90.00
_cell.angle_beta   90.00
_cell.angle_gamma   90.00
#
_symmetry.space_group_name_H-M   'P 1'
#
loop_
_entity.id
_entity.type
_entity.pdbx_description
1 polymer ?
#
loop_
_entity_poly.entity_id
_entity_poly.type
_entity_poly.pdbx_seq_one_letter_code
_entity_poly.pdbx_strand_id
1 'polypeptide(L)'
;MSQRFSKKVSDALLAKLRAGEKLTGGEKLNLIVQLSIPSILAQVTTVLMFYIDASMVGSLGAEASASIGLVEPATWLFGSLVGSVSMGFSVQAAHFIGANDFTRARAVMRHGYAFGLLIGLLLMAIAALIAFPLPRWLGGGTDIQHDASMYFLIFSFAVPVHLIEHLSASMLKVSGDVRRPSAIAVLMCCFDVIFNFFFIFPTRTLSVFGHEMTVWGLGLGVEGAALGTLMAFVAAAIPLFYFAVFRSKILAWRQDVERFTWCWDYIRHACGLGAPMAFQYLLMNGAQVVSTTIVAPLGNIAIAANSFAITAESLCYLPGYGIGDAATTLIGQSVGARRADLCRSFAKMTVATGMIVMALMGVVMYVFAPEMIGMLSPVDEIRTLGTEVLRIEAFAEPFFAAAIVSYSVCVGAGDTLRPSLINLGSMWFVRLTLAAAMAPHFGLRGVWVAMAIELTVRGLLFLWRIARGKWLKMD
;
A
#
# COMPACT_ATOMS: atom_id res chain seq x y z
N MET A 1 9.18 -25.67 16.24
CA MET A 1 9.09 -24.47 15.37
C MET A 1 8.16 -23.38 15.91
N SER A 2 7.04 -23.70 16.55
CA SER A 2 6.00 -22.73 16.97
C SER A 2 6.44 -21.71 18.06
N GLN A 3 7.34 -22.06 18.98
CA GLN A 3 7.78 -21.14 20.03
C GLN A 3 8.69 -20.00 19.54
N ARG A 4 9.43 -20.18 18.43
CA ARG A 4 10.32 -19.14 17.87
C ARG A 4 9.55 -18.00 17.22
N PHE A 5 8.31 -18.22 16.80
CA PHE A 5 7.44 -17.24 16.13
C PHE A 5 6.35 -16.66 17.06
N SER A 6 6.56 -16.70 18.38
CA SER A 6 5.61 -16.14 19.34
C SER A 6 5.74 -14.61 19.43
N LYS A 7 4.61 -13.89 19.57
CA LYS A 7 4.59 -12.43 19.87
C LYS A 7 5.49 -12.07 21.05
N LYS A 8 5.58 -12.94 22.07
CA LYS A 8 6.45 -12.74 23.24
C LYS A 8 7.92 -12.63 22.83
N VAL A 9 8.36 -13.38 21.82
CA VAL A 9 9.75 -13.35 21.33
C VAL A 9 10.03 -12.06 20.58
N SER A 10 9.13 -11.60 19.70
CA SER A 10 9.32 -10.32 19.00
C SER A 10 9.30 -9.13 19.96
N ASP A 11 8.39 -9.11 20.94
CA ASP A 11 8.34 -8.07 21.98
C ASP A 11 9.66 -8.03 22.79
N ALA A 12 10.19 -9.20 23.16
CA ALA A 12 11.45 -9.31 23.90
C ALA A 12 12.67 -8.84 23.07
N LEU A 13 12.72 -9.20 21.79
CA LEU A 13 13.81 -8.77 20.89
C LEU A 13 13.76 -7.26 20.60
N LEU A 14 12.56 -6.69 20.44
CA LEU A 14 12.39 -5.23 20.32
C LEU A 14 12.76 -4.50 21.61
N ALA A 15 12.49 -5.11 22.79
CA ALA A 15 12.93 -4.56 24.06
C ALA A 15 14.46 -4.58 24.17
N LYS A 16 15.14 -5.66 23.78
CA LYS A 16 16.61 -5.73 23.68
C LYS A 16 17.18 -4.65 22.76
N LEU A 17 16.56 -4.43 21.59
CA LEU A 17 16.96 -3.38 20.65
C LEU A 17 16.95 -2.01 21.34
N ARG A 18 15.84 -1.68 22.02
CA ARG A 18 15.66 -0.40 22.74
C ARG A 18 16.57 -0.28 23.98
N ALA A 19 16.91 -1.39 24.62
CA ALA A 19 17.84 -1.42 25.76
C ALA A 19 19.30 -1.28 25.34
N GLY A 20 19.59 -1.25 24.04
CA GLY A 20 20.96 -1.13 23.54
C GLY A 20 21.75 -2.44 23.55
N GLU A 21 21.11 -3.58 23.83
CA GLU A 21 21.75 -4.89 23.82
C GLU A 21 22.16 -5.32 22.41
N LYS A 22 23.18 -6.17 22.33
CA LYS A 22 23.63 -6.75 21.05
C LYS A 22 22.64 -7.81 20.58
N LEU A 23 22.19 -7.70 19.34
CA LEU A 23 21.38 -8.71 18.66
C LEU A 23 22.26 -9.56 17.75
N THR A 24 22.10 -10.87 17.83
CA THR A 24 22.76 -11.82 16.91
C THR A 24 22.11 -11.72 15.50
N GLY A 25 22.84 -12.22 14.48
CA GLY A 25 22.30 -12.26 13.11
C GLY A 25 20.98 -13.05 13.01
N GLY A 26 20.89 -14.18 13.75
CA GLY A 26 19.66 -14.97 13.80
C GLY A 26 18.48 -14.27 14.48
N GLU A 27 18.73 -13.50 15.54
CA GLU A 27 17.69 -12.69 16.21
C GLU A 27 17.19 -11.57 15.31
N LYS A 28 18.07 -10.91 14.56
CA LYS A 28 17.70 -9.89 13.59
C LYS A 28 16.84 -10.45 12.46
N LEU A 29 17.25 -11.59 11.89
CA LEU A 29 16.48 -12.27 10.84
C LEU A 29 15.11 -12.71 11.36
N ASN A 30 15.06 -13.22 12.59
CA ASN A 30 13.80 -13.61 13.23
C ASN A 30 12.84 -12.43 13.38
N LEU A 31 13.34 -11.24 13.79
CA LEU A 31 12.54 -10.02 13.84
C LEU A 31 12.00 -9.63 12.45
N ILE A 32 12.86 -9.63 11.44
CA ILE A 32 12.46 -9.30 10.06
C ILE A 32 11.33 -10.22 9.61
N VAL A 33 11.49 -11.53 9.77
CA VAL A 33 10.49 -12.52 9.34
C VAL A 33 9.19 -12.38 10.12
N GLN A 34 9.25 -12.19 11.45
CA GLN A 34 8.06 -12.06 12.29
C GLN A 34 7.24 -10.82 12.02
N LEU A 35 7.88 -9.72 11.62
CA LEU A 35 7.20 -8.48 11.26
C LEU A 35 6.73 -8.50 9.79
N SER A 36 7.47 -9.15 8.89
CA SER A 36 7.16 -9.18 7.46
C SER A 36 6.00 -10.10 7.12
N ILE A 37 5.95 -11.32 7.66
CA ILE A 37 4.93 -12.32 7.28
C ILE A 37 3.50 -11.80 7.49
N PRO A 38 3.13 -11.23 8.65
CA PRO A 38 1.78 -10.69 8.82
C PRO A 38 1.49 -9.52 7.88
N SER A 39 2.48 -8.64 7.62
CA SER A 39 2.33 -7.53 6.69
C SER A 39 2.14 -8.02 5.25
N ILE A 40 2.87 -9.03 4.81
CA ILE A 40 2.70 -9.64 3.48
C ILE A 40 1.29 -10.21 3.34
N LEU A 41 0.81 -10.96 4.34
CA LEU A 41 -0.56 -11.48 4.34
C LEU A 41 -1.61 -10.38 4.21
N ALA A 42 -1.44 -9.27 4.94
CA ALA A 42 -2.35 -8.13 4.85
C ALA A 42 -2.35 -7.53 3.44
N GLN A 43 -1.18 -7.35 2.81
CA GLN A 43 -1.06 -6.82 1.46
C GLN A 43 -1.74 -7.74 0.43
N VAL A 44 -1.47 -9.04 0.48
CA VAL A 44 -2.10 -10.03 -0.40
C VAL A 44 -3.62 -10.02 -0.24
N THR A 45 -4.11 -9.96 0.99
CA THR A 45 -5.55 -9.94 1.26
C THR A 45 -6.21 -8.68 0.72
N THR A 46 -5.56 -7.52 0.82
CA THR A 46 -6.07 -6.25 0.26
C THR A 46 -6.23 -6.35 -1.26
N VAL A 47 -5.27 -6.93 -1.96
CA VAL A 47 -5.38 -7.11 -3.41
C VAL A 47 -6.47 -8.10 -3.77
N LEU A 48 -6.61 -9.21 -3.04
CA LEU A 48 -7.72 -10.16 -3.23
C LEU A 48 -9.09 -9.48 -3.04
N MET A 49 -9.21 -8.55 -2.07
CA MET A 49 -10.41 -7.75 -1.87
C MET A 49 -10.78 -6.98 -3.14
N PHE A 50 -9.84 -6.24 -3.73
CA PHE A 50 -10.09 -5.50 -4.98
C PHE A 50 -10.51 -6.41 -6.14
N TYR A 51 -9.94 -7.61 -6.24
CA TYR A 51 -10.35 -8.58 -7.27
C TYR A 51 -11.78 -9.07 -7.08
N ILE A 52 -12.17 -9.37 -5.84
CA ILE A 52 -13.52 -9.84 -5.52
C ILE A 52 -14.52 -8.70 -5.81
N ASP A 53 -14.22 -7.48 -5.41
CA ASP A 53 -15.05 -6.31 -5.66
C ASP A 53 -15.26 -6.07 -7.15
N ALA A 54 -14.17 -6.08 -7.92
CA ALA A 54 -14.24 -5.93 -9.37
C ALA A 54 -15.08 -7.04 -10.02
N SER A 55 -14.99 -8.29 -9.52
CA SER A 55 -15.80 -9.41 -10.00
C SER A 55 -17.28 -9.22 -9.64
N MET A 56 -17.59 -8.77 -8.42
CA MET A 56 -18.98 -8.54 -7.99
C MET A 56 -19.63 -7.43 -8.79
N VAL A 57 -18.94 -6.31 -8.99
CA VAL A 57 -19.42 -5.19 -9.82
C VAL A 57 -19.50 -5.59 -11.29
N GLY A 58 -18.52 -6.36 -11.77
CA GLY A 58 -18.49 -6.88 -13.14
C GLY A 58 -19.73 -7.69 -13.49
N SER A 59 -20.33 -8.38 -12.51
CA SER A 59 -21.56 -9.13 -12.68
C SER A 59 -22.82 -8.25 -12.91
N LEU A 60 -22.75 -6.94 -12.61
CA LEU A 60 -23.82 -5.99 -12.88
C LEU A 60 -23.85 -5.51 -14.34
N GLY A 61 -22.74 -5.67 -15.05
CA GLY A 61 -22.62 -5.28 -16.46
C GLY A 61 -21.43 -4.38 -16.76
N ALA A 62 -21.24 -4.10 -18.05
CA ALA A 62 -20.10 -3.32 -18.53
C ALA A 62 -20.14 -1.84 -18.08
N GLU A 63 -21.33 -1.23 -18.01
CA GLU A 63 -21.50 0.15 -17.59
C GLU A 63 -21.12 0.36 -16.13
N ALA A 64 -21.51 -0.56 -15.24
CA ALA A 64 -21.14 -0.54 -13.83
C ALA A 64 -19.63 -0.67 -13.64
N SER A 65 -18.99 -1.58 -14.35
CA SER A 65 -17.53 -1.73 -14.31
C SER A 65 -16.79 -0.50 -14.86
N ALA A 66 -17.30 0.08 -15.94
CA ALA A 66 -16.73 1.27 -16.56
C ALA A 66 -16.85 2.50 -15.64
N SER A 67 -17.97 2.66 -14.92
CA SER A 67 -18.19 3.76 -13.99
C SER A 67 -17.18 3.76 -12.84
N ILE A 68 -16.92 2.61 -12.23
CA ILE A 68 -15.91 2.47 -11.16
C ILE A 68 -14.50 2.65 -11.73
N GLY A 69 -14.17 1.94 -12.82
CA GLY A 69 -12.85 2.02 -13.44
C GLY A 69 -12.44 3.43 -13.87
N LEU A 70 -13.43 4.27 -14.23
CA LEU A 70 -13.18 5.67 -14.58
C LEU A 70 -12.64 6.49 -13.39
N VAL A 71 -13.19 6.32 -12.18
CA VAL A 71 -12.83 7.11 -10.99
C VAL A 71 -11.81 6.42 -10.09
N GLU A 72 -11.50 5.17 -10.34
CA GLU A 72 -10.57 4.36 -9.55
C GLU A 72 -9.18 5.02 -9.38
N PRO A 73 -8.54 5.61 -10.41
CA PRO A 73 -7.26 6.30 -10.22
C PRO A 73 -7.34 7.45 -9.22
N ALA A 74 -8.47 8.14 -9.16
CA ALA A 74 -8.69 9.19 -8.17
C ALA A 74 -8.83 8.61 -6.76
N THR A 75 -9.52 7.48 -6.57
CA THR A 75 -9.62 6.82 -5.26
C THR A 75 -8.24 6.37 -4.77
N TRP A 76 -7.41 5.82 -5.63
CA TRP A 76 -6.02 5.45 -5.32
C TRP A 76 -5.17 6.66 -4.91
N LEU A 77 -5.35 7.80 -5.58
CA LEU A 77 -4.66 9.03 -5.21
C LEU A 77 -5.03 9.48 -3.80
N PHE A 78 -6.32 9.53 -3.46
CA PHE A 78 -6.76 9.91 -2.09
C PHE A 78 -6.26 8.90 -1.05
N GLY A 79 -6.28 7.60 -1.32
CA GLY A 79 -5.71 6.57 -0.47
C GLY A 79 -4.21 6.76 -0.22
N SER A 80 -3.45 7.12 -1.25
CA SER A 80 -2.02 7.40 -1.15
C SER A 80 -1.72 8.65 -0.31
N LEU A 81 -2.57 9.68 -0.40
CA LEU A 81 -2.47 10.88 0.44
C LEU A 81 -2.73 10.56 1.91
N VAL A 82 -3.74 9.73 2.20
CA VAL A 82 -4.00 9.19 3.54
C VAL A 82 -2.78 8.45 4.08
N GLY A 83 -2.16 7.59 3.26
CA GLY A 83 -0.95 6.87 3.59
C GLY A 83 0.21 7.78 3.96
N SER A 84 0.43 8.87 3.21
CA SER A 84 1.53 9.82 3.46
C SER A 84 1.34 10.57 4.78
N VAL A 85 0.13 11.00 5.10
CA VAL A 85 -0.18 11.64 6.40
C VAL A 85 0.09 10.68 7.56
N SER A 86 -0.42 9.46 7.45
CA SER A 86 -0.23 8.43 8.47
C SER A 86 1.25 8.08 8.69
N MET A 87 2.02 7.99 7.59
CA MET A 87 3.45 7.66 7.64
C MET A 87 4.25 8.78 8.32
N GLY A 88 3.94 10.05 8.08
CA GLY A 88 4.59 11.17 8.74
C GLY A 88 4.55 11.11 10.27
N PHE A 89 3.38 10.74 10.82
CA PHE A 89 3.23 10.58 12.26
C PHE A 89 3.80 9.27 12.78
N SER A 90 3.62 8.15 12.05
CA SER A 90 4.07 6.83 12.52
C SER A 90 5.59 6.70 12.56
N VAL A 91 6.32 7.26 11.59
CA VAL A 91 7.79 7.29 11.61
C VAL A 91 8.30 8.11 12.79
N GLN A 92 7.69 9.28 13.06
CA GLN A 92 8.04 10.08 14.21
C GLN A 92 7.78 9.34 15.54
N ALA A 93 6.65 8.62 15.64
CA ALA A 93 6.35 7.78 16.79
C ALA A 93 7.36 6.63 16.94
N ALA A 94 7.80 6.00 15.83
CA ALA A 94 8.82 4.94 15.86
C ALA A 94 10.14 5.44 16.46
N HIS A 95 10.56 6.67 16.14
CA HIS A 95 11.76 7.27 16.71
C HIS A 95 11.64 7.46 18.23
N PHE A 96 10.51 7.98 18.72
CA PHE A 96 10.29 8.12 20.17
C PHE A 96 10.17 6.77 20.88
N ILE A 97 9.53 5.79 20.27
CA ILE A 97 9.46 4.43 20.81
C ILE A 97 10.87 3.83 20.92
N GLY A 98 11.70 4.00 19.89
CA GLY A 98 13.10 3.54 19.91
C GLY A 98 13.93 4.20 20.99
N ALA A 99 13.68 5.48 21.30
CA ALA A 99 14.30 6.23 22.39
C ALA A 99 13.74 5.89 23.78
N ASN A 100 12.78 4.95 23.91
CA ASN A 100 12.00 4.65 25.11
C ASN A 100 11.20 5.85 25.66
N ASP A 101 10.97 6.88 24.84
CA ASP A 101 10.15 8.04 25.19
C ASP A 101 8.68 7.80 24.77
N PHE A 102 8.02 6.94 25.53
CA PHE A 102 6.65 6.54 25.21
C PHE A 102 5.63 7.67 25.40
N THR A 103 5.93 8.62 26.26
CA THR A 103 5.07 9.80 26.49
C THR A 103 5.00 10.66 25.24
N ARG A 104 6.16 10.98 24.62
CA ARG A 104 6.18 11.71 23.34
C ARG A 104 5.58 10.87 22.19
N ALA A 105 5.81 9.57 22.17
CA ALA A 105 5.19 8.69 21.15
C ALA A 105 3.65 8.75 21.22
N ARG A 106 3.07 8.73 22.43
CA ARG A 106 1.62 8.91 22.64
C ARG A 106 1.14 10.30 22.27
N ALA A 107 1.93 11.34 22.59
CA ALA A 107 1.62 12.72 22.19
C ALA A 107 1.56 12.85 20.66
N VAL A 108 2.53 12.28 19.93
CA VAL A 108 2.54 12.24 18.46
C VAL A 108 1.30 11.53 17.93
N MET A 109 0.91 10.39 18.50
CA MET A 109 -0.29 9.67 18.10
C MET A 109 -1.56 10.51 18.29
N ARG A 110 -1.69 11.22 19.42
CA ARG A 110 -2.83 12.13 19.68
C ARG A 110 -2.91 13.25 18.64
N HIS A 111 -1.76 13.89 18.34
CA HIS A 111 -1.67 14.91 17.28
C HIS A 111 -1.99 14.31 15.91
N GLY A 112 -1.54 13.07 15.64
CA GLY A 112 -1.85 12.34 14.42
C GLY A 112 -3.36 12.14 14.22
N TYR A 113 -4.09 11.77 15.26
CA TYR A 113 -5.55 11.66 15.17
C TYR A 113 -6.24 13.00 15.02
N ALA A 114 -5.83 14.03 15.78
CA ALA A 114 -6.44 15.35 15.72
C ALA A 114 -6.20 16.03 14.37
N PHE A 115 -4.94 16.11 13.95
CA PHE A 115 -4.55 16.70 12.67
C PHE A 115 -4.97 15.82 11.49
N GLY A 116 -4.85 14.49 11.61
CA GLY A 116 -5.29 13.55 10.62
C GLY A 116 -6.79 13.64 10.33
N LEU A 117 -7.63 13.76 11.38
CA LEU A 117 -9.06 13.98 11.20
C LEU A 117 -9.34 15.29 10.46
N LEU A 118 -8.63 16.37 10.79
CA LEU A 118 -8.75 17.65 10.09
C LEU A 118 -8.40 17.52 8.60
N ILE A 119 -7.28 16.89 8.29
CA ILE A 119 -6.87 16.64 6.89
C ILE A 119 -7.83 15.68 6.20
N GLY A 120 -8.29 14.61 6.88
CA GLY A 120 -9.28 13.68 6.35
C GLY A 120 -10.60 14.36 5.98
N LEU A 121 -11.09 15.27 6.82
CA LEU A 121 -12.26 16.08 6.54
C LEU A 121 -12.03 17.08 5.39
N LEU A 122 -10.86 17.68 5.31
CA LEU A 122 -10.48 18.54 4.18
C LEU A 122 -10.43 17.74 2.87
N LEU A 123 -9.78 16.59 2.86
CA LEU A 123 -9.73 15.72 1.69
C LEU A 123 -11.13 15.21 1.29
N MET A 124 -11.96 14.86 2.28
CA MET A 124 -13.38 14.51 2.04
C MET A 124 -14.13 15.66 1.36
N ALA A 125 -13.97 16.89 1.86
CA ALA A 125 -14.63 18.06 1.26
C ALA A 125 -14.17 18.30 -0.18
N ILE A 126 -12.86 18.19 -0.44
CA ILE A 126 -12.30 18.31 -1.80
C ILE A 126 -12.85 17.19 -2.69
N ALA A 127 -12.83 15.95 -2.25
CA ALA A 127 -13.33 14.81 -3.02
C ALA A 127 -14.84 14.94 -3.31
N ALA A 128 -15.63 15.37 -2.32
CA ALA A 128 -17.06 15.59 -2.50
C ALA A 128 -17.37 16.72 -3.49
N LEU A 129 -16.61 17.83 -3.44
CA LEU A 129 -16.76 18.94 -4.37
C LEU A 129 -16.47 18.55 -5.83
N ILE A 130 -15.46 17.68 -6.04
CA ILE A 130 -15.10 17.24 -7.38
C ILE A 130 -15.89 16.01 -7.86
N ALA A 131 -16.70 15.38 -7.00
CA ALA A 131 -17.38 14.11 -7.31
C ALA A 131 -18.24 14.19 -8.58
N PHE A 132 -18.99 15.28 -8.76
CA PHE A 132 -19.85 15.44 -9.93
C PHE A 132 -19.12 15.90 -11.21
N PRO A 133 -18.15 16.84 -11.16
CA PRO A 133 -17.40 17.21 -12.37
C PRO A 133 -16.32 16.17 -12.77
N LEU A 134 -15.83 15.35 -11.85
CA LEU A 134 -14.71 14.42 -12.08
C LEU A 134 -14.97 13.45 -13.26
N PRO A 135 -16.10 12.74 -13.36
CA PRO A 135 -16.33 11.84 -14.49
C PRO A 135 -16.32 12.53 -15.85
N ARG A 136 -16.77 13.79 -15.91
CA ARG A 136 -16.70 14.61 -17.14
C ARG A 136 -15.27 14.98 -17.49
N TRP A 137 -14.47 15.39 -16.50
CA TRP A 137 -13.06 15.73 -16.72
C TRP A 137 -12.24 14.52 -17.18
N LEU A 138 -12.63 13.32 -16.74
CA LEU A 138 -11.99 12.06 -17.15
C LEU A 138 -12.52 11.51 -18.49
N GLY A 139 -13.48 12.19 -19.13
CA GLY A 139 -14.00 11.79 -20.44
C GLY A 139 -15.05 10.69 -20.40
N GLY A 140 -15.71 10.48 -19.25
CA GLY A 140 -16.78 9.50 -19.10
C GLY A 140 -18.02 9.83 -19.94
N GLY A 141 -18.61 8.81 -20.57
CA GLY A 141 -19.88 8.93 -21.28
C GLY A 141 -21.04 9.31 -20.36
N THR A 142 -22.08 9.90 -20.89
CA THR A 142 -23.27 10.39 -20.14
C THR A 142 -23.98 9.25 -19.40
N ASP A 143 -23.90 8.04 -19.91
CA ASP A 143 -24.47 6.79 -19.40
C ASP A 143 -23.85 6.35 -18.06
N ILE A 144 -22.55 6.59 -17.88
CA ILE A 144 -21.81 6.15 -16.68
C ILE A 144 -21.49 7.28 -15.69
N GLN A 145 -21.73 8.55 -16.06
CA GLN A 145 -21.35 9.70 -15.22
C GLN A 145 -22.06 9.72 -13.88
N HIS A 146 -23.34 9.35 -13.84
CA HIS A 146 -24.11 9.35 -12.59
C HIS A 146 -23.55 8.34 -11.59
N ASP A 147 -23.39 7.10 -12.01
CA ASP A 147 -22.89 6.02 -11.15
C ASP A 147 -21.45 6.28 -10.68
N ALA A 148 -20.60 6.77 -11.59
CA ALA A 148 -19.23 7.16 -11.25
C ALA A 148 -19.19 8.30 -10.23
N SER A 149 -20.06 9.32 -10.38
CA SER A 149 -20.15 10.44 -9.43
C SER A 149 -20.65 9.99 -8.06
N MET A 150 -21.67 9.15 -8.01
CA MET A 150 -22.22 8.64 -6.75
C MET A 150 -21.26 7.72 -6.05
N TYR A 151 -20.56 6.83 -6.78
CA TYR A 151 -19.52 5.99 -6.24
C TYR A 151 -18.41 6.83 -5.57
N PHE A 152 -17.90 7.82 -6.30
CA PHE A 152 -16.82 8.67 -5.79
C PHE A 152 -17.29 9.58 -4.64
N LEU A 153 -18.52 10.05 -4.66
CA LEU A 153 -19.12 10.81 -3.55
C LEU A 153 -19.20 9.97 -2.27
N ILE A 154 -19.70 8.73 -2.35
CA ILE A 154 -19.75 7.82 -1.19
C ILE A 154 -18.34 7.51 -0.72
N PHE A 155 -17.40 7.25 -1.64
CA PHE A 155 -15.99 7.04 -1.31
C PHE A 155 -15.40 8.26 -0.58
N SER A 156 -15.80 9.49 -0.91
CA SER A 156 -15.31 10.69 -0.21
C SER A 156 -15.57 10.64 1.30
N PHE A 157 -16.73 10.11 1.72
CA PHE A 157 -17.05 9.92 3.15
C PHE A 157 -16.20 8.82 3.81
N ALA A 158 -15.65 7.91 3.02
CA ALA A 158 -14.73 6.88 3.54
C ALA A 158 -13.34 7.44 3.87
N VAL A 159 -12.92 8.56 3.25
CA VAL A 159 -11.56 9.12 3.40
C VAL A 159 -11.16 9.41 4.85
N PRO A 160 -11.96 10.11 5.70
CA PRO A 160 -11.61 10.33 7.10
C PRO A 160 -11.54 9.03 7.90
N VAL A 161 -12.43 8.10 7.62
CA VAL A 161 -12.47 6.78 8.29
C VAL A 161 -11.24 5.96 7.93
N HIS A 162 -10.90 5.92 6.64
CA HIS A 162 -9.70 5.26 6.13
C HIS A 162 -8.42 5.87 6.72
N LEU A 163 -8.40 7.18 6.95
CA LEU A 163 -7.25 7.83 7.60
C LEU A 163 -7.10 7.36 9.05
N ILE A 164 -8.18 7.28 9.82
CA ILE A 164 -8.15 6.77 11.20
C ILE A 164 -7.73 5.29 11.21
N GLU A 165 -8.27 4.49 10.30
CA GLU A 165 -7.90 3.09 10.12
C GLU A 165 -6.40 2.95 9.84
N HIS A 166 -5.91 3.62 8.79
CA HIS A 166 -4.52 3.52 8.33
C HIS A 166 -3.53 4.07 9.36
N LEU A 167 -3.84 5.19 10.03
CA LEU A 167 -3.02 5.75 11.10
C LEU A 167 -2.93 4.79 12.29
N SER A 168 -4.06 4.21 12.72
CA SER A 168 -4.10 3.25 13.82
C SER A 168 -3.29 1.99 13.50
N ALA A 169 -3.43 1.47 12.28
CA ALA A 169 -2.65 0.33 11.79
C ALA A 169 -1.15 0.63 11.78
N SER A 170 -0.77 1.80 11.24
CA SER A 170 0.63 2.23 11.17
C SER A 170 1.24 2.43 12.56
N MET A 171 0.51 3.05 13.49
CA MET A 171 0.96 3.23 14.88
C MET A 171 1.17 1.89 15.60
N LEU A 172 0.27 0.93 15.41
CA LEU A 172 0.44 -0.42 15.97
C LEU A 172 1.65 -1.13 15.35
N LYS A 173 1.84 -1.05 14.03
CA LYS A 173 2.97 -1.65 13.33
C LYS A 173 4.31 -1.12 13.87
N VAL A 174 4.46 0.20 13.96
CA VAL A 174 5.72 0.81 14.45
C VAL A 174 5.95 0.58 15.95
N SER A 175 4.93 0.27 16.73
CA SER A 175 5.07 -0.19 18.11
C SER A 175 5.52 -1.66 18.23
N GLY A 176 5.60 -2.38 17.11
CA GLY A 176 5.96 -3.80 17.03
C GLY A 176 4.77 -4.76 17.01
N ASP A 177 3.54 -4.27 17.13
CA ASP A 177 2.33 -5.09 17.05
C ASP A 177 1.80 -5.14 15.61
N VAL A 178 2.46 -5.92 14.77
CA VAL A 178 2.07 -6.09 13.35
C VAL A 178 0.92 -7.08 13.19
N ARG A 179 0.77 -8.04 14.10
CA ARG A 179 -0.21 -9.13 13.97
C ARG A 179 -1.66 -8.65 14.04
N ARG A 180 -1.97 -7.73 14.97
CA ARG A 180 -3.33 -7.20 15.11
C ARG A 180 -3.78 -6.41 13.88
N PRO A 181 -3.01 -5.43 13.39
CA PRO A 181 -3.38 -4.73 12.15
C PRO A 181 -3.53 -5.69 10.96
N SER A 182 -2.66 -6.68 10.83
CA SER A 182 -2.74 -7.65 9.73
C SER A 182 -3.97 -8.56 9.85
N ALA A 183 -4.30 -9.03 11.04
CA ALA A 183 -5.52 -9.83 11.25
C ALA A 183 -6.79 -9.01 10.98
N ILE A 184 -6.80 -7.74 11.38
CA ILE A 184 -7.94 -6.84 11.13
C ILE A 184 -8.05 -6.52 9.63
N ALA A 185 -6.93 -6.39 8.90
CA ALA A 185 -6.95 -6.23 7.44
C ALA A 185 -7.59 -7.44 6.74
N VAL A 186 -7.29 -8.66 7.19
CA VAL A 186 -7.96 -9.87 6.68
C VAL A 186 -9.45 -9.86 6.99
N LEU A 187 -9.83 -9.49 8.22
CA LEU A 187 -11.24 -9.38 8.61
C LEU A 187 -11.96 -8.26 7.83
N MET A 188 -11.30 -7.16 7.55
CA MET A 188 -11.82 -6.07 6.72
C MET A 188 -12.19 -6.58 5.33
N CYS A 189 -11.31 -7.36 4.70
CA CYS A 189 -11.61 -8.00 3.41
C CYS A 189 -12.85 -8.91 3.50
N CYS A 190 -12.96 -9.73 4.54
CA CYS A 190 -14.15 -10.58 4.74
C CYS A 190 -15.43 -9.74 4.91
N PHE A 191 -15.37 -8.68 5.70
CA PHE A 191 -16.52 -7.79 5.89
C PHE A 191 -16.89 -7.04 4.62
N ASP A 192 -15.91 -6.60 3.85
CA ASP A 192 -16.14 -5.92 2.58
C ASP A 192 -16.90 -6.83 1.60
N VAL A 193 -16.47 -8.07 1.44
CA VAL A 193 -17.17 -9.06 0.61
C VAL A 193 -18.59 -9.30 1.11
N ILE A 194 -18.80 -9.40 2.42
CA ILE A 194 -20.12 -9.60 3.03
C ILE A 194 -21.02 -8.38 2.78
N PHE A 195 -20.52 -7.16 3.03
CA PHE A 195 -21.31 -5.95 2.82
C PHE A 195 -21.63 -5.75 1.34
N ASN A 196 -20.66 -5.96 0.45
CA ASN A 196 -20.87 -5.90 -0.99
C ASN A 196 -21.91 -6.90 -1.46
N PHE A 197 -21.92 -8.11 -0.93
CA PHE A 197 -22.91 -9.12 -1.25
C PHE A 197 -24.34 -8.69 -0.90
N PHE A 198 -24.54 -7.98 0.21
CA PHE A 198 -25.85 -7.49 0.64
C PHE A 198 -26.22 -6.14 0.02
N PHE A 199 -25.28 -5.27 -0.27
CA PHE A 199 -25.56 -3.90 -0.73
C PHE A 199 -25.65 -3.79 -2.25
N ILE A 200 -24.81 -4.52 -2.97
CA ILE A 200 -24.77 -4.48 -4.45
C ILE A 200 -26.04 -5.12 -5.02
N PHE A 201 -26.37 -6.29 -4.53
CA PHE A 201 -27.42 -7.12 -5.14
C PHE A 201 -28.79 -6.94 -4.47
N PRO A 202 -29.90 -7.03 -5.26
CA PRO A 202 -31.25 -7.04 -4.70
C PRO A 202 -31.53 -8.35 -3.97
N THR A 203 -32.63 -8.37 -3.20
CA THR A 203 -33.16 -9.59 -2.58
C THR A 203 -33.41 -10.63 -3.67
N ARG A 204 -32.79 -11.81 -3.51
CA ARG A 204 -32.82 -12.91 -4.48
C ARG A 204 -32.91 -14.27 -3.82
N THR A 205 -33.48 -15.22 -4.50
CA THR A 205 -33.44 -16.64 -4.09
C THR A 205 -32.16 -17.29 -4.62
N LEU A 206 -31.38 -17.87 -3.72
CA LEU A 206 -30.20 -18.64 -4.04
C LEU A 206 -30.46 -20.11 -3.73
N SER A 207 -30.11 -20.98 -4.66
CA SER A 207 -30.10 -22.43 -4.42
C SER A 207 -28.75 -22.83 -3.83
N VAL A 208 -28.75 -23.14 -2.52
CA VAL A 208 -27.55 -23.61 -1.81
C VAL A 208 -27.78 -25.05 -1.38
N PHE A 209 -26.98 -25.97 -1.83
CA PHE A 209 -27.12 -27.43 -1.56
C PHE A 209 -28.52 -28.00 -1.85
N GLY A 210 -29.21 -27.47 -2.89
CA GLY A 210 -30.54 -27.93 -3.27
C GLY A 210 -31.70 -27.34 -2.45
N HIS A 211 -31.44 -26.42 -1.52
CA HIS A 211 -32.43 -25.65 -0.81
C HIS A 211 -32.52 -24.23 -1.36
N GLU A 212 -33.72 -23.77 -1.65
CA GLU A 212 -33.97 -22.38 -2.04
C GLU A 212 -33.99 -21.51 -0.78
N MET A 213 -33.04 -20.60 -0.69
CA MET A 213 -32.98 -19.59 0.39
C MET A 213 -33.14 -18.20 -0.20
N THR A 214 -34.10 -17.44 0.33
CA THR A 214 -34.23 -16.02 0.00
C THR A 214 -33.20 -15.22 0.78
N VAL A 215 -32.26 -14.61 0.07
CA VAL A 215 -31.22 -13.76 0.66
C VAL A 215 -31.61 -12.30 0.45
N TRP A 216 -31.70 -11.58 1.56
CA TRP A 216 -31.99 -10.16 1.56
C TRP A 216 -30.85 -9.35 0.91
N GLY A 217 -31.17 -8.29 0.19
CA GLY A 217 -30.22 -7.38 -0.39
C GLY A 217 -30.85 -6.03 -0.73
N LEU A 218 -30.02 -4.98 -0.72
CA LEU A 218 -30.45 -3.60 -0.96
C LEU A 218 -30.59 -3.26 -2.45
N GLY A 219 -29.83 -3.95 -3.32
CA GLY A 219 -29.92 -3.72 -4.77
C GLY A 219 -29.40 -2.36 -5.21
N LEU A 220 -28.39 -1.79 -4.50
CA LEU A 220 -27.85 -0.46 -4.78
C LEU A 220 -26.83 -0.45 -5.93
N GLY A 221 -26.46 -1.62 -6.47
CA GLY A 221 -25.52 -1.70 -7.59
C GLY A 221 -24.17 -1.05 -7.27
N VAL A 222 -23.75 -0.10 -8.11
CA VAL A 222 -22.45 0.60 -7.98
C VAL A 222 -22.34 1.39 -6.66
N GLU A 223 -23.42 2.05 -6.24
CA GLU A 223 -23.48 2.76 -4.95
C GLU A 223 -23.30 1.78 -3.77
N GLY A 224 -23.86 0.58 -3.91
CA GLY A 224 -23.73 -0.50 -2.94
C GLY A 224 -22.28 -0.94 -2.74
N ALA A 225 -21.48 -0.99 -3.80
CA ALA A 225 -20.05 -1.30 -3.72
C ALA A 225 -19.27 -0.23 -2.93
N ALA A 226 -19.51 1.05 -3.20
CA ALA A 226 -18.88 2.13 -2.45
C ALA A 226 -19.29 2.13 -0.97
N LEU A 227 -20.56 1.86 -0.68
CA LEU A 227 -21.08 1.78 0.68
C LEU A 227 -20.51 0.56 1.43
N GLY A 228 -20.34 -0.58 0.75
CA GLY A 228 -19.71 -1.78 1.30
C GLY A 228 -18.28 -1.51 1.75
N THR A 229 -17.49 -0.90 0.89
CA THR A 229 -16.11 -0.50 1.20
C THR A 229 -16.05 0.51 2.35
N LEU A 230 -16.94 1.51 2.39
CA LEU A 230 -17.05 2.44 3.52
C LEU A 230 -17.32 1.70 4.84
N MET A 231 -18.28 0.78 4.84
CA MET A 231 -18.62 0.00 6.03
C MET A 231 -17.50 -0.96 6.46
N ALA A 232 -16.74 -1.51 5.51
CA ALA A 232 -15.56 -2.31 5.79
C ALA A 232 -14.46 -1.48 6.47
N PHE A 233 -14.20 -0.25 5.99
CA PHE A 233 -13.27 0.67 6.67
C PHE A 233 -13.73 1.02 8.08
N VAL A 234 -15.02 1.27 8.30
CA VAL A 234 -15.57 1.51 9.64
C VAL A 234 -15.36 0.30 10.54
N ALA A 235 -15.66 -0.91 10.04
CA ALA A 235 -15.50 -2.16 10.78
C ALA A 235 -14.03 -2.45 11.14
N ALA A 236 -13.07 -1.98 10.35
CA ALA A 236 -11.64 -2.08 10.63
C ALA A 236 -11.14 -0.94 11.53
N ALA A 237 -11.59 0.30 11.30
CA ALA A 237 -11.14 1.48 12.04
C ALA A 237 -11.48 1.38 13.53
N ILE A 238 -12.67 0.91 13.88
CA ILE A 238 -13.12 0.80 15.27
C ILE A 238 -12.18 -0.08 16.10
N PRO A 239 -11.93 -1.37 15.74
CA PRO A 239 -11.05 -2.22 16.53
C PRO A 239 -9.59 -1.77 16.48
N LEU A 240 -9.09 -1.23 15.35
CA LEU A 240 -7.73 -0.71 15.25
C LEU A 240 -7.52 0.49 16.17
N PHE A 241 -8.44 1.44 16.16
CA PHE A 241 -8.42 2.58 17.08
C PHE A 241 -8.49 2.11 18.54
N TYR A 242 -9.39 1.18 18.85
CA TYR A 242 -9.51 0.62 20.20
C TYR A 242 -8.20 -0.04 20.66
N PHE A 243 -7.57 -0.86 19.82
CA PHE A 243 -6.31 -1.49 20.18
C PHE A 243 -5.16 -0.51 20.30
N ALA A 244 -5.07 0.50 19.43
CA ALA A 244 -4.01 1.51 19.51
C ALA A 244 -4.16 2.38 20.77
N VAL A 245 -5.37 2.87 21.03
CA VAL A 245 -5.64 3.86 22.08
C VAL A 245 -5.78 3.25 23.47
N PHE A 246 -6.39 2.06 23.59
CA PHE A 246 -6.74 1.49 24.90
C PHE A 246 -5.96 0.22 25.26
N ARG A 247 -5.55 -0.59 24.30
CA ARG A 247 -4.97 -1.92 24.55
C ARG A 247 -3.51 -2.06 24.17
N SER A 248 -2.90 -1.05 23.57
CA SER A 248 -1.47 -1.06 23.29
C SER A 248 -0.67 -1.00 24.60
N LYS A 249 0.41 -1.79 24.67
CA LYS A 249 1.33 -1.77 25.82
C LYS A 249 2.13 -0.46 25.91
N ILE A 250 2.35 0.20 24.77
CA ILE A 250 3.22 1.38 24.64
C ILE A 250 2.40 2.63 24.38
N LEU A 251 1.36 2.56 23.54
CA LEU A 251 0.64 3.71 23.00
C LEU A 251 -0.67 4.02 23.73
N ALA A 252 -1.10 3.20 24.71
CA ALA A 252 -2.39 3.40 25.39
C ALA A 252 -2.45 4.73 26.14
N TRP A 253 -3.47 5.57 25.85
CA TRP A 253 -3.64 6.91 26.42
C TRP A 253 -3.84 6.93 27.93
N ARG A 254 -4.40 5.87 28.49
CA ARG A 254 -4.60 5.75 29.95
C ARG A 254 -3.31 5.71 30.76
N GLN A 255 -2.15 5.57 30.09
CA GLN A 255 -0.83 5.58 30.76
C GLN A 255 -0.29 6.99 30.93
N ASP A 256 -0.91 8.01 30.31
CA ASP A 256 -0.52 9.40 30.45
C ASP A 256 -1.40 10.08 31.49
N VAL A 257 -0.74 10.77 32.41
CA VAL A 257 -1.38 11.63 33.43
C VAL A 257 -1.55 13.06 32.90
N GLU A 258 -0.79 13.43 31.89
CA GLU A 258 -0.77 14.80 31.36
C GLU A 258 -1.95 15.07 30.41
N ARG A 259 -2.50 16.29 30.50
CA ARG A 259 -3.53 16.78 29.59
C ARG A 259 -2.96 16.97 28.19
N PHE A 260 -3.78 16.75 27.17
CA PHE A 260 -3.41 17.04 25.78
C PHE A 260 -3.12 18.54 25.61
N THR A 261 -1.91 18.85 25.17
CA THR A 261 -1.49 20.20 24.78
C THR A 261 -1.10 20.19 23.32
N TRP A 262 -1.62 21.16 22.56
CA TRP A 262 -1.30 21.27 21.13
C TRP A 262 0.15 21.72 20.94
N CYS A 263 0.91 20.96 20.16
CA CYS A 263 2.31 21.24 19.84
C CYS A 263 2.53 21.21 18.31
N TRP A 264 2.80 22.37 17.74
CA TRP A 264 3.02 22.51 16.32
C TRP A 264 4.27 21.79 15.79
N ASP A 265 5.27 21.57 16.64
CA ASP A 265 6.51 20.90 16.24
C ASP A 265 6.26 19.47 15.78
N TYR A 266 5.35 18.72 16.43
CA TYR A 266 4.99 17.37 15.99
C TYR A 266 4.33 17.39 14.62
N ILE A 267 3.45 18.35 14.38
CA ILE A 267 2.75 18.48 13.09
C ILE A 267 3.72 18.91 12.01
N ARG A 268 4.54 19.93 12.27
CA ARG A 268 5.55 20.41 11.33
C ARG A 268 6.51 19.30 10.92
N HIS A 269 6.95 18.49 11.88
CA HIS A 269 7.85 17.37 11.62
C HIS A 269 7.15 16.27 10.80
N ALA A 270 5.92 15.91 11.16
CA ALA A 270 5.13 14.93 10.41
C ALA A 270 4.83 15.40 8.97
N CYS A 271 4.50 16.70 8.79
CA CYS A 271 4.33 17.28 7.45
C CYS A 271 5.64 17.28 6.66
N GLY A 272 6.78 17.53 7.30
CA GLY A 272 8.10 17.46 6.67
C GLY A 272 8.44 16.06 6.15
N LEU A 273 7.95 15.03 6.83
CA LEU A 273 8.10 13.63 6.40
C LEU A 273 7.05 13.23 5.35
N GLY A 274 5.81 13.61 5.55
CA GLY A 274 4.69 13.17 4.71
C GLY A 274 4.54 13.95 3.40
N ALA A 275 4.83 15.26 3.38
CA ALA A 275 4.63 16.09 2.19
C ALA A 275 5.45 15.63 0.95
N PRO A 276 6.74 15.28 1.07
CA PRO A 276 7.49 14.73 -0.07
C PRO A 276 6.89 13.44 -0.61
N MET A 277 6.36 12.59 0.27
CA MET A 277 5.68 11.35 -0.12
C MET A 277 4.36 11.62 -0.83
N ALA A 278 3.56 12.55 -0.31
CA ALA A 278 2.30 12.96 -0.93
C ALA A 278 2.53 13.53 -2.35
N PHE A 279 3.52 14.40 -2.49
CA PHE A 279 3.92 14.95 -3.78
C PHE A 279 4.43 13.87 -4.74
N GLN A 280 5.22 12.92 -4.24
CA GLN A 280 5.65 11.76 -5.01
C GLN A 280 4.44 10.96 -5.53
N TYR A 281 3.48 10.62 -4.68
CA TYR A 281 2.31 9.85 -5.10
C TYR A 281 1.48 10.58 -6.14
N LEU A 282 1.30 11.89 -5.99
CA LEU A 282 0.59 12.71 -6.97
C LEU A 282 1.25 12.62 -8.36
N LEU A 283 2.56 12.83 -8.43
CA LEU A 283 3.30 12.79 -9.69
C LEU A 283 3.46 11.36 -10.24
N MET A 284 3.53 10.33 -9.39
CA MET A 284 3.56 8.94 -9.84
C MET A 284 2.22 8.53 -10.48
N ASN A 285 1.09 8.93 -9.90
CA ASN A 285 -0.22 8.72 -10.53
C ASN A 285 -0.32 9.46 -11.88
N GLY A 286 0.19 10.69 -11.96
CA GLY A 286 0.29 11.41 -13.23
C GLY A 286 1.15 10.68 -14.27
N ALA A 287 2.29 10.14 -13.86
CA ALA A 287 3.16 9.34 -14.73
C ALA A 287 2.47 8.06 -15.23
N GLN A 288 1.63 7.44 -14.40
CA GLN A 288 0.86 6.26 -14.81
C GLN A 288 -0.16 6.59 -15.91
N VAL A 289 -0.82 7.76 -15.82
CA VAL A 289 -1.68 8.25 -16.89
C VAL A 289 -0.90 8.44 -18.19
N VAL A 290 0.28 9.07 -18.14
CA VAL A 290 1.15 9.24 -19.31
C VAL A 290 1.59 7.87 -19.87
N SER A 291 1.93 6.92 -19.03
CA SER A 291 2.26 5.55 -19.47
C SER A 291 1.10 4.90 -20.23
N THR A 292 -0.13 5.08 -19.76
CA THR A 292 -1.32 4.56 -20.43
C THR A 292 -1.51 5.22 -21.81
N THR A 293 -1.25 6.52 -21.95
CA THR A 293 -1.33 7.21 -23.26
C THR A 293 -0.27 6.73 -24.24
N ILE A 294 0.89 6.26 -23.77
CA ILE A 294 1.92 5.64 -24.62
C ILE A 294 1.47 4.27 -25.14
N VAL A 295 0.76 3.51 -24.32
CA VAL A 295 0.26 2.17 -24.69
C VAL A 295 -0.98 2.23 -25.57
N ALA A 296 -1.84 3.23 -25.40
CA ALA A 296 -3.11 3.34 -26.10
C ALA A 296 -3.03 3.22 -27.64
N PRO A 297 -2.05 3.85 -28.35
CA PRO A 297 -1.93 3.73 -29.81
C PRO A 297 -1.51 2.33 -30.30
N LEU A 298 -1.07 1.45 -29.41
CA LEU A 298 -0.63 0.09 -29.76
C LEU A 298 -1.81 -0.87 -30.04
N GLY A 299 -3.04 -0.45 -29.77
CA GLY A 299 -4.26 -1.19 -30.05
C GLY A 299 -4.82 -1.96 -28.85
N ASN A 300 -6.03 -2.47 -29.03
CA ASN A 300 -6.83 -3.07 -27.95
C ASN A 300 -6.18 -4.32 -27.33
N ILE A 301 -5.51 -5.13 -28.14
CA ILE A 301 -4.81 -6.34 -27.65
C ILE A 301 -3.65 -5.94 -26.73
N ALA A 302 -2.88 -4.91 -27.11
CA ALA A 302 -1.79 -4.41 -26.29
C ALA A 302 -2.29 -3.78 -24.98
N ILE A 303 -3.37 -3.02 -25.02
CA ILE A 303 -4.00 -2.43 -23.83
C ILE A 303 -4.47 -3.51 -22.86
N ALA A 304 -5.16 -4.55 -23.38
CA ALA A 304 -5.65 -5.65 -22.56
C ALA A 304 -4.49 -6.48 -21.98
N ALA A 305 -3.48 -6.81 -22.80
CA ALA A 305 -2.30 -7.54 -22.35
C ALA A 305 -1.53 -6.77 -21.29
N ASN A 306 -1.39 -5.44 -21.43
CA ASN A 306 -0.76 -4.57 -20.45
C ASN A 306 -1.52 -4.58 -19.10
N SER A 307 -2.84 -4.43 -19.13
CA SER A 307 -3.67 -4.46 -17.92
C SER A 307 -3.57 -5.80 -17.18
N PHE A 308 -3.67 -6.90 -17.89
CA PHE A 308 -3.58 -8.23 -17.27
C PHE A 308 -2.18 -8.54 -16.76
N ALA A 309 -1.14 -8.08 -17.47
CA ALA A 309 0.24 -8.25 -17.01
C ALA A 309 0.52 -7.44 -15.74
N ILE A 310 0.08 -6.17 -15.65
CA ILE A 310 0.18 -5.35 -14.42
C ILE A 310 -0.54 -6.02 -13.26
N THR A 311 -1.69 -6.58 -13.52
CA THR A 311 -2.47 -7.32 -12.54
C THR A 311 -1.73 -8.55 -12.02
N ALA A 312 -1.17 -9.36 -12.91
CA ALA A 312 -0.39 -10.54 -12.55
C ALA A 312 0.90 -10.19 -11.80
N GLU A 313 1.62 -9.16 -12.26
CA GLU A 313 2.82 -8.63 -11.60
C GLU A 313 2.54 -8.17 -10.17
N SER A 314 1.37 -7.58 -9.91
CA SER A 314 1.03 -7.06 -8.59
C SER A 314 1.14 -8.11 -7.48
N LEU A 315 0.84 -9.37 -7.76
CA LEU A 315 0.99 -10.47 -6.81
C LEU A 315 2.46 -10.76 -6.46
N CYS A 316 3.38 -10.45 -7.37
CA CYS A 316 4.80 -10.76 -7.20
C CYS A 316 5.53 -9.72 -6.37
N TYR A 317 5.16 -8.44 -6.46
CA TYR A 317 5.83 -7.38 -5.70
C TYR A 317 5.24 -7.11 -4.30
N LEU A 318 4.06 -7.63 -3.97
CA LEU A 318 3.44 -7.43 -2.64
C LEU A 318 4.32 -7.87 -1.46
N PRO A 319 5.06 -9.00 -1.53
CA PRO A 319 5.99 -9.35 -0.47
C PRO A 319 7.04 -8.28 -0.19
N GLY A 320 7.49 -7.55 -1.21
CA GLY A 320 8.42 -6.43 -1.08
C GLY A 320 7.87 -5.32 -0.16
N TYR A 321 6.60 -4.94 -0.33
CA TYR A 321 5.95 -3.95 0.54
C TYR A 321 5.79 -4.45 1.98
N GLY A 322 5.47 -5.73 2.19
CA GLY A 322 5.37 -6.30 3.53
C GLY A 322 6.73 -6.33 4.27
N ILE A 323 7.82 -6.60 3.55
CA ILE A 323 9.19 -6.51 4.08
C ILE A 323 9.56 -5.03 4.32
N GLY A 324 9.12 -4.12 3.47
CA GLY A 324 9.27 -2.68 3.62
C GLY A 324 8.63 -2.15 4.91
N ASP A 325 7.43 -2.59 5.25
CA ASP A 325 6.76 -2.25 6.53
C ASP A 325 7.62 -2.68 7.75
N ALA A 326 8.18 -3.88 7.70
CA ALA A 326 9.09 -4.36 8.74
C ALA A 326 10.37 -3.52 8.80
N ALA A 327 10.94 -3.17 7.64
CA ALA A 327 12.12 -2.31 7.55
C ALA A 327 11.86 -0.93 8.17
N THR A 328 10.75 -0.27 7.83
CA THR A 328 10.37 1.03 8.39
C THR A 328 10.29 0.98 9.92
N THR A 329 9.68 -0.07 10.47
CA THR A 329 9.55 -0.26 11.92
C THR A 329 10.92 -0.46 12.59
N LEU A 330 11.74 -1.38 12.07
CA LEU A 330 13.03 -1.73 12.65
C LEU A 330 14.03 -0.58 12.56
N ILE A 331 14.08 0.09 11.41
CA ILE A 331 14.94 1.25 11.21
C ILE A 331 14.48 2.41 12.08
N GLY A 332 13.18 2.74 12.12
CA GLY A 332 12.66 3.81 12.93
C GLY A 332 12.98 3.64 14.41
N GLN A 333 12.77 2.45 14.96
CA GLN A 333 13.14 2.17 16.36
C GLN A 333 14.66 2.16 16.59
N SER A 334 15.45 1.70 15.62
CA SER A 334 16.93 1.71 15.73
C SER A 334 17.49 3.13 15.69
N VAL A 335 16.90 4.03 14.87
CA VAL A 335 17.23 5.46 14.84
C VAL A 335 16.90 6.11 16.18
N GLY A 336 15.71 5.86 16.73
CA GLY A 336 15.31 6.35 18.05
C GLY A 336 16.23 5.88 19.17
N ALA A 337 16.68 4.63 19.12
CA ALA A 337 17.65 4.07 20.05
C ALA A 337 19.09 4.58 19.82
N ARG A 338 19.32 5.45 18.84
CA ARG A 338 20.64 5.98 18.44
C ARG A 338 21.67 4.88 18.11
N ARG A 339 21.22 3.77 17.49
CA ARG A 339 22.03 2.61 17.17
C ARG A 339 22.29 2.53 15.65
N ALA A 340 23.31 3.28 15.19
CA ALA A 340 23.73 3.29 13.78
C ALA A 340 24.15 1.91 13.25
N ASP A 341 24.75 1.10 14.11
CA ASP A 341 25.14 -0.28 13.82
C ASP A 341 23.93 -1.16 13.48
N LEU A 342 22.87 -1.07 14.27
CA LEU A 342 21.63 -1.79 14.03
C LEU A 342 20.90 -1.28 12.79
N CYS A 343 20.84 0.05 12.58
CA CYS A 343 20.25 0.65 11.39
C CYS A 343 20.90 0.09 10.12
N ARG A 344 22.24 0.12 10.04
CA ARG A 344 22.98 -0.40 8.89
C ARG A 344 22.80 -1.91 8.71
N SER A 345 22.78 -2.65 9.82
CA SER A 345 22.59 -4.11 9.79
C SER A 345 21.18 -4.47 9.30
N PHE A 346 20.14 -3.86 9.88
CA PHE A 346 18.75 -4.10 9.45
C PHE A 346 18.51 -3.65 8.01
N ALA A 347 19.06 -2.51 7.59
CA ALA A 347 18.96 -2.05 6.21
C ALA A 347 19.50 -3.10 5.22
N LYS A 348 20.72 -3.60 5.47
CA LYS A 348 21.32 -4.64 4.61
C LYS A 348 20.51 -5.93 4.62
N MET A 349 20.08 -6.40 5.81
CA MET A 349 19.36 -7.65 5.93
C MET A 349 17.95 -7.59 5.33
N THR A 350 17.19 -6.50 5.54
CA THR A 350 15.84 -6.35 4.97
C THR A 350 15.87 -6.22 3.46
N VAL A 351 16.82 -5.42 2.93
CA VAL A 351 17.00 -5.28 1.47
C VAL A 351 17.39 -6.62 0.84
N ALA A 352 18.36 -7.32 1.42
CA ALA A 352 18.78 -8.64 0.93
C ALA A 352 17.62 -9.65 1.00
N THR A 353 16.86 -9.69 2.10
CA THR A 353 15.70 -10.57 2.23
C THR A 353 14.64 -10.23 1.18
N GLY A 354 14.35 -8.94 0.96
CA GLY A 354 13.42 -8.50 -0.08
C GLY A 354 13.87 -8.92 -1.48
N MET A 355 15.14 -8.71 -1.81
CA MET A 355 15.71 -9.12 -3.10
C MET A 355 15.62 -10.63 -3.32
N ILE A 356 15.93 -11.44 -2.31
CA ILE A 356 15.84 -12.91 -2.40
C ILE A 356 14.39 -13.35 -2.58
N VAL A 357 13.47 -12.84 -1.77
CA VAL A 357 12.05 -13.23 -1.85
C VAL A 357 11.46 -12.84 -3.20
N MET A 358 11.69 -11.61 -3.67
CA MET A 358 11.16 -11.17 -4.95
C MET A 358 11.90 -11.81 -6.14
N ALA A 359 13.16 -12.19 -6.00
CA ALA A 359 13.84 -13.01 -7.01
C ALA A 359 13.16 -14.38 -7.17
N LEU A 360 12.79 -15.01 -6.06
CA LEU A 360 12.02 -16.27 -6.09
C LEU A 360 10.63 -16.07 -6.71
N MET A 361 9.94 -14.98 -6.35
CA MET A 361 8.67 -14.63 -6.99
C MET A 361 8.82 -14.34 -8.47
N GLY A 362 9.91 -13.70 -8.90
CA GLY A 362 10.26 -13.48 -10.30
C GLY A 362 10.46 -14.80 -11.07
N VAL A 363 11.09 -15.80 -10.46
CA VAL A 363 11.21 -17.14 -11.05
C VAL A 363 9.84 -17.79 -11.20
N VAL A 364 8.98 -17.70 -10.16
CA VAL A 364 7.61 -18.20 -10.21
C VAL A 364 6.84 -17.50 -11.33
N MET A 365 6.91 -16.16 -11.39
CA MET A 365 6.27 -15.37 -12.44
C MET A 365 6.74 -15.74 -13.83
N TYR A 366 8.05 -15.94 -14.03
CA TYR A 366 8.62 -16.33 -15.32
C TYR A 366 8.11 -17.71 -15.79
N VAL A 367 8.07 -18.69 -14.89
CA VAL A 367 7.65 -20.06 -15.18
C VAL A 367 6.14 -20.13 -15.43
N PHE A 368 5.35 -19.52 -14.55
CA PHE A 368 3.88 -19.59 -14.56
C PHE A 368 3.21 -18.41 -15.30
N ALA A 369 3.97 -17.59 -16.03
CA ALA A 369 3.41 -16.46 -16.77
C ALA A 369 2.26 -16.87 -17.73
N PRO A 370 2.35 -17.98 -18.49
CA PRO A 370 1.25 -18.39 -19.37
C PRO A 370 -0.03 -18.73 -18.61
N GLU A 371 0.10 -19.38 -17.46
CA GLU A 371 -1.03 -19.77 -16.61
C GLU A 371 -1.64 -18.54 -15.94
N MET A 372 -0.81 -17.61 -15.43
CA MET A 372 -1.26 -16.37 -14.78
C MET A 372 -2.07 -15.51 -15.74
N ILE A 373 -1.58 -15.31 -16.96
CA ILE A 373 -2.32 -14.54 -17.98
C ILE A 373 -3.49 -15.35 -18.51
N GLY A 374 -3.34 -16.67 -18.65
CA GLY A 374 -4.40 -17.58 -19.13
C GLY A 374 -5.63 -17.62 -18.23
N MET A 375 -5.47 -17.40 -16.91
CA MET A 375 -6.60 -17.26 -15.98
C MET A 375 -7.36 -15.94 -16.17
N LEU A 376 -6.71 -14.91 -16.70
CA LEU A 376 -7.27 -13.57 -16.87
C LEU A 376 -7.91 -13.37 -18.26
N SER A 377 -7.42 -14.07 -19.29
CA SER A 377 -7.95 -13.94 -20.65
C SER A 377 -7.94 -15.28 -21.40
N PRO A 378 -9.04 -15.61 -22.11
CA PRO A 378 -9.10 -16.77 -23.00
C PRO A 378 -8.51 -16.49 -24.40
N VAL A 379 -8.18 -15.23 -24.72
CA VAL A 379 -7.72 -14.81 -26.06
C VAL A 379 -6.24 -15.11 -26.22
N ASP A 380 -5.88 -15.96 -27.19
CA ASP A 380 -4.51 -16.44 -27.39
C ASP A 380 -3.49 -15.32 -27.67
N GLU A 381 -3.87 -14.31 -28.45
CA GLU A 381 -3.00 -13.18 -28.75
C GLU A 381 -2.65 -12.37 -27.50
N ILE A 382 -3.63 -12.14 -26.62
CA ILE A 382 -3.44 -11.46 -25.33
C ILE A 382 -2.58 -12.31 -24.40
N ARG A 383 -2.82 -13.63 -24.38
CA ARG A 383 -2.03 -14.57 -23.56
C ARG A 383 -0.57 -14.60 -23.99
N THR A 384 -0.30 -14.66 -25.29
CA THR A 384 1.06 -14.69 -25.82
C THR A 384 1.80 -13.40 -25.48
N LEU A 385 1.21 -12.24 -25.82
CA LEU A 385 1.83 -10.95 -25.56
C LEU A 385 1.99 -10.67 -24.07
N GLY A 386 0.97 -10.95 -23.25
CA GLY A 386 1.01 -10.79 -21.80
C GLY A 386 2.07 -11.67 -21.13
N THR A 387 2.22 -12.91 -21.59
CA THR A 387 3.26 -13.84 -21.12
C THR A 387 4.67 -13.31 -21.42
N GLU A 388 4.90 -12.81 -22.62
CA GLU A 388 6.20 -12.29 -23.03
C GLU A 388 6.60 -11.05 -22.19
N VAL A 389 5.69 -10.09 -22.02
CA VAL A 389 5.98 -8.88 -21.25
C VAL A 389 6.18 -9.18 -19.76
N LEU A 390 5.42 -10.11 -19.21
CA LEU A 390 5.56 -10.55 -17.83
C LEU A 390 6.92 -11.23 -17.58
N ARG A 391 7.40 -12.01 -18.54
CA ARG A 391 8.74 -12.63 -18.50
C ARG A 391 9.87 -11.61 -18.58
N ILE A 392 9.69 -10.51 -19.32
CA ILE A 392 10.66 -9.41 -19.37
C ILE A 392 10.80 -8.79 -17.97
N GLU A 393 9.68 -8.56 -17.30
CA GLU A 393 9.65 -7.94 -15.96
C GLU A 393 10.28 -8.83 -14.88
N ALA A 394 10.12 -10.15 -14.99
CA ALA A 394 10.62 -11.12 -14.01
C ALA A 394 12.12 -10.94 -13.68
N PHE A 395 12.93 -10.47 -14.62
CA PHE A 395 14.36 -10.19 -14.40
C PHE A 395 14.60 -8.93 -13.56
N ALA A 396 13.67 -7.99 -13.56
CA ALA A 396 13.77 -6.75 -12.81
C ALA A 396 13.28 -6.88 -11.36
N GLU A 397 12.55 -7.92 -11.01
CA GLU A 397 11.95 -8.15 -9.69
C GLU A 397 12.93 -8.00 -8.51
N PRO A 398 14.16 -8.55 -8.53
CA PRO A 398 15.11 -8.35 -7.43
C PRO A 398 15.50 -6.88 -7.24
N PHE A 399 15.63 -6.13 -8.32
CA PHE A 399 15.96 -4.70 -8.28
C PHE A 399 14.74 -3.86 -7.87
N PHE A 400 13.55 -4.29 -8.24
CA PHE A 400 12.31 -3.69 -7.75
C PHE A 400 12.19 -3.85 -6.24
N ALA A 401 12.50 -5.04 -5.71
CA ALA A 401 12.61 -5.27 -4.26
C ALA A 401 13.62 -4.32 -3.60
N ALA A 402 14.81 -4.18 -4.21
CA ALA A 402 15.82 -3.25 -3.72
C ALA A 402 15.30 -1.83 -3.63
N ALA A 403 14.52 -1.37 -4.63
CA ALA A 403 13.91 -0.05 -4.63
C ALA A 403 12.84 0.08 -3.53
N ILE A 404 11.88 -0.85 -3.44
CA ILE A 404 10.78 -0.82 -2.45
C ILE A 404 11.31 -0.84 -1.03
N VAL A 405 12.17 -1.82 -0.70
CA VAL A 405 12.64 -2.01 0.66
C VAL A 405 13.62 -0.91 1.07
N SER A 406 14.51 -0.45 0.17
CA SER A 406 15.43 0.66 0.47
C SER A 406 14.69 1.98 0.64
N TYR A 407 13.62 2.22 -0.14
CA TYR A 407 12.73 3.37 0.08
C TYR A 407 12.17 3.34 1.50
N SER A 408 11.64 2.19 1.93
CA SER A 408 11.08 1.98 3.26
C SER A 408 12.13 2.16 4.37
N VAL A 409 13.37 1.71 4.16
CA VAL A 409 14.52 1.97 5.05
C VAL A 409 14.77 3.47 5.20
N CYS A 410 14.81 4.22 4.10
CA CYS A 410 15.03 5.65 4.13
C CYS A 410 13.88 6.37 4.85
N VAL A 411 12.63 6.01 4.57
CA VAL A 411 11.43 6.54 5.23
C VAL A 411 11.50 6.29 6.75
N GLY A 412 11.84 5.06 7.16
CA GLY A 412 12.01 4.71 8.57
C GLY A 412 13.10 5.53 9.28
N ALA A 413 14.13 5.95 8.54
CA ALA A 413 15.18 6.84 9.04
C ALA A 413 14.78 8.33 9.04
N GLY A 414 13.60 8.68 8.53
CA GLY A 414 13.15 10.06 8.40
C GLY A 414 13.68 10.80 7.16
N ASP A 415 14.29 10.08 6.22
CA ASP A 415 14.76 10.65 4.95
C ASP A 415 13.74 10.32 3.86
N THR A 416 12.77 11.20 3.64
CA THR A 416 11.67 10.99 2.68
C THR A 416 11.89 11.75 1.37
N LEU A 417 12.49 12.95 1.41
CA LEU A 417 12.62 13.81 0.23
C LEU A 417 13.50 13.21 -0.87
N ARG A 418 14.70 12.77 -0.53
CA ARG A 418 15.65 12.25 -1.51
C ARG A 418 15.19 10.93 -2.14
N PRO A 419 14.68 9.95 -1.38
CA PRO A 419 14.06 8.76 -1.95
C PRO A 419 12.89 9.06 -2.89
N SER A 420 12.05 10.04 -2.51
CA SER A 420 10.94 10.48 -3.36
C SER A 420 11.43 11.07 -4.69
N LEU A 421 12.50 11.87 -4.65
CA LEU A 421 13.13 12.41 -5.88
C LEU A 421 13.75 11.32 -6.75
N ILE A 422 14.33 10.28 -6.16
CA ILE A 422 14.86 9.13 -6.93
C ILE A 422 13.71 8.41 -7.65
N ASN A 423 12.61 8.13 -6.97
CA ASN A 423 11.44 7.49 -7.56
C ASN A 423 10.86 8.33 -8.71
N LEU A 424 10.68 9.64 -8.48
CA LEU A 424 10.16 10.55 -9.50
C LEU A 424 11.10 10.69 -10.68
N GLY A 425 12.39 10.89 -10.42
CA GLY A 425 13.39 11.03 -11.48
C GLY A 425 13.49 9.77 -12.34
N SER A 426 13.50 8.60 -11.71
CA SER A 426 13.52 7.32 -12.42
C SER A 426 12.26 7.14 -13.29
N MET A 427 11.07 7.38 -12.75
CA MET A 427 9.80 7.21 -13.47
C MET A 427 9.66 8.18 -14.65
N TRP A 428 9.88 9.47 -14.41
CA TRP A 428 9.65 10.50 -15.43
C TRP A 428 10.77 10.56 -16.48
N PHE A 429 12.04 10.47 -16.08
CA PHE A 429 13.18 10.64 -17.00
C PHE A 429 13.71 9.33 -17.60
N VAL A 430 13.52 8.19 -16.93
CA VAL A 430 14.00 6.91 -17.47
C VAL A 430 12.83 6.15 -18.09
N ARG A 431 11.79 5.81 -17.29
CA ARG A 431 10.70 4.95 -17.74
C ARG A 431 9.90 5.56 -18.89
N LEU A 432 9.36 6.77 -18.70
CA LEU A 432 8.49 7.39 -19.70
C LEU A 432 9.23 7.75 -20.98
N THR A 433 10.47 8.24 -20.89
CA THR A 433 11.27 8.56 -22.08
C THR A 433 11.64 7.31 -22.87
N LEU A 434 12.10 6.25 -22.21
CA LEU A 434 12.43 5.00 -22.89
C LEU A 434 11.17 4.32 -23.45
N ALA A 435 10.06 4.33 -22.70
CA ALA A 435 8.80 3.76 -23.18
C ALA A 435 8.29 4.49 -24.43
N ALA A 436 8.32 5.83 -24.44
CA ALA A 436 7.93 6.63 -25.59
C ALA A 436 8.83 6.39 -26.81
N ALA A 437 10.14 6.20 -26.60
CA ALA A 437 11.09 5.91 -27.68
C ALA A 437 10.96 4.47 -28.21
N MET A 438 10.69 3.50 -27.35
CA MET A 438 10.68 2.08 -27.72
C MET A 438 9.31 1.57 -28.19
N ALA A 439 8.21 2.18 -27.73
CA ALA A 439 6.86 1.76 -28.10
C ALA A 439 6.60 1.75 -29.63
N PRO A 440 7.03 2.77 -30.43
CA PRO A 440 6.81 2.76 -31.87
C PRO A 440 7.53 1.63 -32.60
N HIS A 441 8.66 1.15 -32.06
CA HIS A 441 9.52 0.16 -32.71
C HIS A 441 9.25 -1.28 -32.26
N PHE A 442 8.95 -1.46 -30.97
CA PHE A 442 8.83 -2.76 -30.33
C PHE A 442 7.43 -3.02 -29.71
N GLY A 443 6.52 -2.08 -29.87
CA GLY A 443 5.17 -2.20 -29.31
C GLY A 443 5.17 -2.31 -27.78
N LEU A 444 4.26 -3.10 -27.23
CA LEU A 444 4.13 -3.31 -25.78
C LEU A 444 5.40 -3.92 -25.16
N ARG A 445 6.12 -4.77 -25.88
CA ARG A 445 7.40 -5.34 -25.42
C ARG A 445 8.40 -4.24 -25.12
N GLY A 446 8.48 -3.20 -25.98
CA GLY A 446 9.36 -2.05 -25.77
C GLY A 446 9.01 -1.27 -24.50
N VAL A 447 7.72 -1.07 -24.22
CA VAL A 447 7.24 -0.41 -22.99
C VAL A 447 7.67 -1.18 -21.73
N TRP A 448 7.56 -2.51 -21.75
CA TRP A 448 7.93 -3.35 -20.60
C TRP A 448 9.45 -3.51 -20.45
N VAL A 449 10.20 -3.51 -21.54
CA VAL A 449 11.68 -3.41 -21.46
C VAL A 449 12.10 -2.08 -20.85
N ALA A 450 11.46 -0.97 -21.22
CA ALA A 450 11.71 0.34 -20.60
C ALA A 450 11.39 0.32 -19.11
N MET A 451 10.31 -0.36 -18.69
CA MET A 451 9.95 -0.56 -17.30
C MET A 451 11.01 -1.38 -16.56
N ALA A 452 11.44 -2.52 -17.10
CA ALA A 452 12.47 -3.37 -16.50
C ALA A 452 13.81 -2.65 -16.34
N ILE A 453 14.21 -1.86 -17.35
CA ILE A 453 15.42 -1.02 -17.27
C ILE A 453 15.29 0.03 -16.16
N GLU A 454 14.16 0.72 -16.09
CA GLU A 454 13.89 1.74 -15.07
C GLU A 454 13.92 1.13 -13.67
N LEU A 455 13.24 0.02 -13.43
CA LEU A 455 13.24 -0.66 -12.14
C LEU A 455 14.64 -1.11 -11.72
N THR A 456 15.44 -1.57 -12.68
CA THR A 456 16.85 -1.93 -12.45
C THR A 456 17.67 -0.71 -12.08
N VAL A 457 17.57 0.38 -12.83
CA VAL A 457 18.28 1.64 -12.55
C VAL A 457 17.87 2.19 -11.18
N ARG A 458 16.59 2.23 -10.90
CA ARG A 458 16.05 2.68 -9.60
C ARG A 458 16.57 1.83 -8.46
N GLY A 459 16.52 0.51 -8.61
CA GLY A 459 17.06 -0.44 -7.62
C GLY A 459 18.55 -0.19 -7.34
N LEU A 460 19.35 -0.02 -8.39
CA LEU A 460 20.79 0.28 -8.28
C LEU A 460 21.05 1.62 -7.58
N LEU A 461 20.28 2.67 -7.90
CA LEU A 461 20.38 3.97 -7.23
C LEU A 461 20.08 3.87 -5.73
N PHE A 462 19.07 3.09 -5.36
CA PHE A 462 18.74 2.84 -3.96
C PHE A 462 19.82 2.01 -3.26
N LEU A 463 20.33 0.94 -3.87
CA LEU A 463 21.44 0.16 -3.31
C LEU A 463 22.68 1.03 -3.08
N TRP A 464 23.04 1.87 -4.04
CA TRP A 464 24.12 2.82 -3.92
C TRP A 464 23.90 3.82 -2.76
N ARG A 465 22.65 4.31 -2.60
CA ARG A 465 22.29 5.20 -1.48
C ARG A 465 22.43 4.50 -0.14
N ILE A 466 21.95 3.27 -0.01
CA ILE A 466 22.07 2.47 1.22
C ILE A 466 23.55 2.20 1.52
N ALA A 467 24.35 1.82 0.51
CA ALA A 467 25.78 1.55 0.67
C ALA A 467 26.57 2.79 1.14
N ARG A 468 26.24 3.98 0.61
CA ARG A 468 26.88 5.23 1.04
C ARG A 468 26.54 5.68 2.46
N GLY A 469 25.48 5.15 3.06
CA GLY A 469 25.07 5.49 4.41
C GLY A 469 24.54 6.92 4.63
N LYS A 470 24.43 7.77 3.58
CA LYS A 470 23.96 9.16 3.67
C LYS A 470 22.46 9.32 3.96
N TRP A 471 21.73 8.21 4.01
CA TRP A 471 20.31 8.15 4.41
C TRP A 471 20.13 8.19 5.93
N LEU A 472 21.16 7.83 6.67
CA LEU A 472 21.17 7.79 8.11
C LEU A 472 21.82 9.08 8.64
N LYS A 473 21.01 10.00 9.13
CA LYS A 473 21.44 11.20 9.83
C LYS A 473 21.30 10.92 11.31
N MET A 474 22.39 10.66 11.97
CA MET A 474 22.49 10.56 13.41
C MET A 474 23.57 11.55 13.86
N ASP A 475 23.15 12.81 14.01
CA ASP A 475 23.95 13.86 14.64
C ASP A 475 23.71 13.86 16.15
#